data_a1ae1dcc9b5ef2e1b45d46e557cfbbe5
#
_entry.id   a1ae1dcc9b5ef2e1b45d46e557cfbbe5
#
_cell.length_a   1.000
_cell.length_b   1.000
_cell.length_c   1.000
_cell.angle_alpha   90.00
_cell.angle_beta   90.00
_cell.angle_gamma   90.00
#
_symmetry.space_group_name_H-M   'P 1'
#
loop_
_entity.id
_entity.type
_entity.pdbx_description
1 polymer ?
#
loop_
_entity_poly.entity_id
_entity_poly.type
_entity_poly.pdbx_seq_one_letter_code
_entity_poly.pdbx_strand_id
1 'polypeptide(L)'
;MQSVGVKRLLAVVVVALALPASALAWGGSYPSGDSNGTFVQIQVSDTYPADQTLPQGWATYLGTLVHGPELAQLTLDLIPLSSVQSLCGLGALACYDPLRQEIFASPEDQLDAPPAKEIVTHEYGHHIANNRNDAPWSALDYGTKRWSSYENICAKAAGGTASPGDEGVNYFQNSGEAFAESYRVLNLQRLELPNGGWDIVDLSFFPDATALTLLEEDVTTPWTGPTASKLRSSFGMGVVRTFSVKTQLDGSLTARLVSPTKSKMRLALYNQGTLVLRGTTIRYQICGERTLTLKVERISGRGAFTVNLSKP
;
A
#
# COMPACT_ATOMS: atom_id res chain seq x y z
N MET A 1 -19.04 -38.75 -70.19
CA MET A 1 -19.07 -37.73 -69.15
C MET A 1 -18.30 -38.31 -67.93
N GLN A 2 -17.03 -37.92 -67.75
CA GLN A 2 -16.16 -38.38 -66.68
C GLN A 2 -16.21 -37.35 -65.52
N SER A 3 -16.58 -37.82 -64.35
CA SER A 3 -16.63 -37.05 -63.09
C SER A 3 -15.21 -37.04 -62.46
N VAL A 4 -14.60 -35.85 -62.36
CA VAL A 4 -13.29 -35.65 -61.70
C VAL A 4 -13.57 -35.38 -60.21
N GLY A 5 -13.19 -36.33 -59.38
CA GLY A 5 -13.26 -36.22 -57.91
C GLY A 5 -12.07 -35.40 -57.36
N VAL A 6 -12.32 -34.26 -56.82
CA VAL A 6 -11.32 -33.43 -56.13
C VAL A 6 -11.11 -33.96 -54.71
N LYS A 7 -9.95 -34.60 -54.50
CA LYS A 7 -9.49 -34.95 -53.14
C LYS A 7 -8.95 -33.70 -52.42
N ARG A 8 -9.68 -33.24 -51.41
CA ARG A 8 -9.20 -32.17 -50.50
C ARG A 8 -8.20 -32.78 -49.52
N LEU A 9 -6.92 -32.43 -49.63
CA LEU A 9 -5.93 -32.67 -48.60
C LEU A 9 -6.18 -31.66 -47.44
N LEU A 10 -6.57 -32.18 -46.28
CA LEU A 10 -6.55 -31.39 -45.03
C LEU A 10 -5.08 -31.37 -44.51
N ALA A 11 -4.43 -30.20 -44.61
CA ALA A 11 -3.15 -29.98 -43.95
C ALA A 11 -3.45 -29.67 -42.48
N VAL A 12 -3.11 -30.60 -41.59
CA VAL A 12 -3.12 -30.36 -40.14
C VAL A 12 -1.86 -29.57 -39.79
N VAL A 13 -2.02 -28.27 -39.53
CA VAL A 13 -0.94 -27.45 -38.97
C VAL A 13 -0.87 -27.71 -37.47
N VAL A 14 0.10 -28.51 -37.05
CA VAL A 14 0.48 -28.67 -35.63
C VAL A 14 1.21 -27.39 -35.22
N VAL A 15 0.51 -26.47 -34.57
CA VAL A 15 1.13 -25.35 -33.86
C VAL A 15 1.75 -25.95 -32.58
N ALA A 16 3.03 -26.19 -32.59
CA ALA A 16 3.80 -26.46 -31.37
C ALA A 16 3.78 -25.16 -30.54
N LEU A 17 2.93 -25.10 -29.54
CA LEU A 17 3.02 -24.10 -28.46
C LEU A 17 4.35 -24.38 -27.74
N ALA A 18 5.38 -23.58 -28.07
CA ALA A 18 6.57 -23.50 -27.24
C ALA A 18 6.12 -22.90 -25.89
N LEU A 19 5.81 -23.75 -24.92
CA LEU A 19 5.73 -23.34 -23.53
C LEU A 19 7.12 -22.76 -23.19
N PRO A 20 7.20 -21.57 -22.59
CA PRO A 20 8.48 -21.11 -22.08
C PRO A 20 9.00 -22.21 -21.15
N ALA A 21 10.21 -22.67 -21.41
CA ALA A 21 10.90 -23.59 -20.51
C ALA A 21 10.88 -22.90 -19.14
N SER A 22 10.18 -23.48 -18.18
CA SER A 22 10.27 -23.06 -16.78
C SER A 22 11.76 -23.12 -16.47
N ALA A 23 12.38 -21.95 -16.20
CA ALA A 23 13.76 -21.95 -15.73
C ALA A 23 13.77 -22.88 -14.52
N LEU A 24 14.59 -23.91 -14.57
CA LEU A 24 14.75 -24.80 -13.44
C LEU A 24 15.30 -23.95 -12.31
N ALA A 25 14.52 -23.82 -11.24
CA ALA A 25 14.91 -23.09 -10.05
C ALA A 25 15.18 -24.08 -8.93
N TRP A 26 16.11 -23.76 -8.08
CA TRP A 26 16.36 -24.49 -6.84
C TRP A 26 16.13 -23.52 -5.67
N GLY A 27 16.03 -24.01 -4.47
CA GLY A 27 15.76 -23.20 -3.29
C GLY A 27 14.77 -23.90 -2.35
N GLY A 28 14.04 -23.12 -1.58
CA GLY A 28 13.08 -23.65 -0.61
C GLY A 28 12.73 -22.64 0.45
N SER A 29 12.29 -23.13 1.60
CA SER A 29 11.89 -22.34 2.76
C SER A 29 13.05 -22.26 3.74
N TYR A 30 13.51 -21.03 4.05
CA TYR A 30 14.67 -20.77 4.89
C TYR A 30 14.29 -19.96 6.12
N PRO A 31 14.86 -20.27 7.32
CA PRO A 31 14.59 -19.48 8.52
C PRO A 31 15.18 -18.06 8.36
N SER A 32 14.38 -17.07 8.66
CA SER A 32 14.78 -15.65 8.61
C SER A 32 15.71 -15.25 9.75
N GLY A 33 15.75 -16.04 10.84
CA GLY A 33 16.51 -15.73 12.04
C GLY A 33 15.86 -14.67 12.94
N ASP A 34 14.63 -14.24 12.62
CA ASP A 34 13.84 -13.36 13.47
C ASP A 34 13.39 -14.05 14.78
N SER A 35 12.96 -13.27 15.75
CA SER A 35 12.49 -13.79 17.05
C SER A 35 11.21 -14.62 16.97
N ASN A 36 10.47 -14.55 15.87
CA ASN A 36 9.21 -15.24 15.64
C ASN A 36 9.39 -16.61 14.98
N GLY A 37 10.61 -16.93 14.52
CA GLY A 37 10.90 -18.16 13.81
C GLY A 37 10.25 -18.20 12.41
N THR A 38 10.15 -17.05 11.76
CA THR A 38 9.56 -16.92 10.43
C THR A 38 10.42 -17.62 9.37
N PHE A 39 9.77 -18.28 8.43
CA PHE A 39 10.41 -18.85 7.26
C PHE A 39 10.04 -18.02 6.02
N VAL A 40 11.01 -17.81 5.14
CA VAL A 40 10.86 -17.10 3.87
C VAL A 40 11.10 -18.07 2.72
N GLN A 41 10.29 -17.99 1.69
CA GLN A 41 10.50 -18.76 0.46
C GLN A 41 11.52 -18.04 -0.41
N ILE A 42 12.67 -18.69 -0.66
CA ILE A 42 13.70 -18.19 -1.57
C ILE A 42 13.86 -19.17 -2.72
N GLN A 43 13.68 -18.67 -3.93
CA GLN A 43 13.94 -19.38 -5.18
C GLN A 43 15.23 -18.86 -5.79
N VAL A 44 16.00 -19.71 -6.43
CA VAL A 44 17.27 -19.32 -7.07
C VAL A 44 17.32 -19.93 -8.45
N SER A 45 17.62 -19.15 -9.46
CA SER A 45 17.82 -19.63 -10.83
C SER A 45 18.92 -20.70 -10.89
N ASP A 46 18.76 -21.70 -11.74
CA ASP A 46 19.75 -22.74 -12.03
C ASP A 46 21.03 -22.20 -12.70
N THR A 47 21.02 -20.94 -13.14
CA THR A 47 22.21 -20.24 -13.61
C THR A 47 23.23 -19.98 -12.51
N TYR A 48 22.77 -19.99 -11.24
CA TYR A 48 23.65 -19.85 -10.07
C TYR A 48 24.02 -21.20 -9.47
N PRO A 49 25.25 -21.34 -8.94
CA PRO A 49 25.65 -22.55 -8.25
C PRO A 49 24.67 -22.92 -7.11
N ALA A 50 24.39 -24.20 -6.96
CA ALA A 50 23.52 -24.71 -5.89
C ALA A 50 24.22 -24.62 -4.52
N ASP A 51 24.38 -23.42 -4.02
CA ASP A 51 24.98 -23.08 -2.72
C ASP A 51 23.91 -22.56 -1.75
N GLN A 52 23.61 -23.37 -0.73
CA GLN A 52 22.60 -23.07 0.28
C GLN A 52 22.91 -21.82 1.14
N THR A 53 24.14 -21.32 1.11
CA THR A 53 24.53 -20.09 1.82
C THR A 53 23.88 -18.84 1.19
N LEU A 54 23.67 -18.83 -0.11
CA LEU A 54 23.04 -17.73 -0.83
C LEU A 54 21.60 -17.50 -0.38
N PRO A 55 20.66 -18.45 -0.52
CA PRO A 55 19.28 -18.24 -0.10
C PRO A 55 19.15 -18.07 1.42
N GLN A 56 19.95 -18.77 2.23
CA GLN A 56 19.95 -18.56 3.68
C GLN A 56 20.40 -17.14 4.04
N GLY A 57 21.40 -16.61 3.36
CA GLY A 57 21.88 -15.24 3.57
C GLY A 57 20.81 -14.20 3.27
N TRP A 58 20.01 -14.40 2.22
CA TRP A 58 18.89 -13.52 1.88
C TRP A 58 17.74 -13.64 2.86
N ALA A 59 17.36 -14.85 3.27
CA ALA A 59 16.33 -15.04 4.28
C ALA A 59 16.71 -14.37 5.60
N THR A 60 17.96 -14.52 6.05
CA THR A 60 18.49 -13.87 7.24
C THR A 60 18.46 -12.35 7.11
N TYR A 61 18.86 -11.81 5.94
CA TYR A 61 18.80 -10.36 5.70
C TYR A 61 17.37 -9.82 5.81
N LEU A 62 16.39 -10.45 5.14
CA LEU A 62 14.99 -10.07 5.20
C LEU A 62 14.45 -10.09 6.64
N GLY A 63 14.88 -11.04 7.46
CA GLY A 63 14.52 -11.11 8.87
C GLY A 63 15.12 -9.99 9.74
N THR A 64 16.12 -9.23 9.25
CA THR A 64 16.65 -8.05 9.96
C THR A 64 15.84 -6.77 9.68
N LEU A 65 15.06 -6.76 8.62
CA LEU A 65 14.22 -5.60 8.25
C LEU A 65 13.05 -5.46 9.22
N VAL A 66 12.46 -4.28 9.28
CA VAL A 66 11.21 -4.06 10.03
C VAL A 66 10.09 -4.77 9.29
N HIS A 67 9.49 -5.79 9.88
CA HIS A 67 8.45 -6.59 9.26
C HIS A 67 7.36 -7.02 10.24
N GLY A 68 6.26 -7.49 9.72
CA GLY A 68 5.20 -8.19 10.43
C GLY A 68 5.08 -9.63 9.93
N PRO A 69 3.89 -10.24 10.07
CA PRO A 69 3.65 -11.63 9.67
C PRO A 69 3.67 -11.83 8.14
N GLU A 70 3.60 -10.77 7.34
CA GLU A 70 3.64 -10.82 5.87
C GLU A 70 4.97 -11.37 5.34
N LEU A 71 6.06 -11.31 6.11
CA LEU A 71 7.34 -11.89 5.71
C LEU A 71 7.21 -13.39 5.35
N ALA A 72 6.35 -14.13 6.04
CA ALA A 72 6.08 -15.53 5.75
C ALA A 72 5.32 -15.77 4.43
N GLN A 73 4.80 -14.72 3.81
CA GLN A 73 4.04 -14.79 2.56
C GLN A 73 4.87 -14.40 1.35
N LEU A 74 6.09 -13.88 1.59
CA LEU A 74 6.99 -13.46 0.55
C LEU A 74 7.67 -14.64 -0.14
N THR A 75 7.74 -14.58 -1.46
CA THR A 75 8.73 -15.32 -2.26
C THR A 75 9.76 -14.34 -2.80
N LEU A 76 11.05 -14.60 -2.58
CA LEU A 76 12.13 -13.88 -3.25
C LEU A 76 12.74 -14.80 -4.32
N ASP A 77 12.65 -14.37 -5.57
CA ASP A 77 13.20 -15.08 -6.72
C ASP A 77 14.50 -14.43 -7.18
N LEU A 78 15.61 -15.10 -6.94
CA LEU A 78 16.96 -14.65 -7.27
C LEU A 78 17.32 -15.11 -8.68
N ILE A 79 17.27 -14.20 -9.63
CA ILE A 79 17.46 -14.46 -11.05
C ILE A 79 18.50 -13.49 -11.65
N PRO A 80 19.13 -13.83 -12.79
CA PRO A 80 20.03 -12.92 -13.49
C PRO A 80 19.34 -11.59 -13.85
N LEU A 81 20.08 -10.48 -13.81
CA LEU A 81 19.55 -9.15 -14.15
C LEU A 81 18.86 -9.14 -15.52
N SER A 82 19.37 -9.86 -16.52
CA SER A 82 18.72 -9.96 -17.83
C SER A 82 17.34 -10.61 -17.78
N SER A 83 17.13 -11.54 -16.83
CA SER A 83 15.82 -12.16 -16.59
C SER A 83 14.89 -11.19 -15.85
N VAL A 84 15.40 -10.45 -14.86
CA VAL A 84 14.66 -9.35 -14.22
C VAL A 84 14.15 -8.36 -15.27
N GLN A 85 15.02 -7.87 -16.13
CA GLN A 85 14.65 -6.91 -17.18
C GLN A 85 13.67 -7.49 -18.21
N SER A 86 13.71 -8.78 -18.45
CA SER A 86 12.73 -9.44 -19.32
C SER A 86 11.34 -9.55 -18.71
N LEU A 87 11.26 -9.71 -17.38
CA LEU A 87 10.00 -9.84 -16.62
C LEU A 87 9.42 -8.49 -16.22
N CYS A 88 10.27 -7.58 -15.73
CA CYS A 88 9.88 -6.33 -15.10
C CYS A 88 9.98 -5.11 -16.03
N GLY A 89 10.65 -5.26 -17.17
CA GLY A 89 10.88 -4.16 -18.13
C GLY A 89 12.34 -3.72 -18.22
N LEU A 90 12.67 -3.08 -19.34
CA LEU A 90 14.04 -2.60 -19.59
C LEU A 90 14.46 -1.58 -18.52
N GLY A 91 15.64 -1.78 -17.97
CA GLY A 91 16.22 -0.91 -16.95
C GLY A 91 15.81 -1.26 -15.51
N ALA A 92 14.84 -2.17 -15.31
CA ALA A 92 14.49 -2.64 -13.98
C ALA A 92 15.66 -3.36 -13.32
N LEU A 93 15.90 -3.07 -12.04
CA LEU A 93 16.90 -3.73 -11.19
C LEU A 93 16.26 -4.83 -10.35
N ALA A 94 14.98 -4.68 -10.01
CA ALA A 94 14.09 -5.65 -9.38
C ALA A 94 12.63 -5.25 -9.70
N CYS A 95 11.67 -6.05 -9.30
CA CYS A 95 10.26 -5.66 -9.21
C CYS A 95 9.48 -6.56 -8.25
N TYR A 96 8.37 -6.06 -7.74
CA TYR A 96 7.42 -6.79 -6.91
C TYR A 96 6.14 -7.13 -7.68
N ASP A 97 5.74 -8.42 -7.66
CA ASP A 97 4.43 -8.87 -8.16
C ASP A 97 3.43 -8.99 -6.98
N PRO A 98 2.45 -8.06 -6.86
CA PRO A 98 1.52 -8.06 -5.74
C PRO A 98 0.54 -9.23 -5.74
N LEU A 99 0.27 -9.84 -6.89
CA LEU A 99 -0.64 -10.99 -6.99
C LEU A 99 0.01 -12.29 -6.52
N ARG A 100 1.31 -12.44 -6.78
CA ARG A 100 2.10 -13.59 -6.36
C ARG A 100 2.77 -13.39 -5.02
N GLN A 101 2.85 -12.14 -4.55
CA GLN A 101 3.65 -11.73 -3.40
C GLN A 101 5.12 -12.12 -3.58
N GLU A 102 5.65 -11.83 -4.75
CA GLU A 102 6.95 -12.27 -5.23
C GLU A 102 7.83 -11.10 -5.64
N ILE A 103 9.07 -11.08 -5.17
CA ILE A 103 10.11 -10.15 -5.59
C ILE A 103 11.03 -10.87 -6.57
N PHE A 104 11.22 -10.30 -7.76
CA PHE A 104 12.25 -10.73 -8.72
C PHE A 104 13.44 -9.81 -8.61
N ALA A 105 14.61 -10.32 -8.27
CA ALA A 105 15.82 -9.53 -8.10
C ALA A 105 17.08 -10.27 -8.52
N SER A 106 18.12 -9.51 -8.94
CA SER A 106 19.47 -10.07 -9.07
C SER A 106 20.11 -10.12 -7.67
N PRO A 107 20.76 -11.25 -7.31
CA PRO A 107 21.52 -11.34 -6.06
C PRO A 107 22.85 -10.58 -6.11
N GLU A 108 23.25 -10.07 -7.28
CA GLU A 108 24.52 -9.46 -7.57
C GLU A 108 24.40 -7.93 -7.55
N ASP A 109 25.36 -7.26 -6.91
CA ASP A 109 25.49 -5.82 -7.01
C ASP A 109 25.84 -5.42 -8.44
N GLN A 110 25.16 -4.39 -8.95
CA GLN A 110 25.37 -3.86 -10.29
C GLN A 110 26.27 -2.61 -10.23
N LEU A 111 27.10 -2.44 -11.26
CA LEU A 111 27.89 -1.22 -11.38
C LEU A 111 26.96 0.00 -11.57
N ASP A 112 27.28 1.09 -10.87
CA ASP A 112 26.51 2.34 -10.92
C ASP A 112 25.02 2.23 -10.50
N ALA A 113 24.71 1.23 -9.65
CA ALA A 113 23.39 1.03 -9.06
C ALA A 113 23.49 0.87 -7.52
N PRO A 114 22.40 1.06 -6.77
CA PRO A 114 22.37 0.69 -5.36
C PRO A 114 22.70 -0.79 -5.16
N PRO A 115 23.24 -1.18 -3.99
CA PRO A 115 23.46 -2.58 -3.66
C PRO A 115 22.19 -3.41 -3.77
N ALA A 116 22.30 -4.67 -4.20
CA ALA A 116 21.17 -5.58 -4.39
C ALA A 116 20.26 -5.68 -3.15
N LYS A 117 20.84 -5.64 -1.96
CA LYS A 117 20.09 -5.65 -0.70
C LYS A 117 19.23 -4.39 -0.52
N GLU A 118 19.72 -3.22 -0.92
CA GLU A 118 18.93 -1.98 -0.86
C GLU A 118 17.76 -2.02 -1.83
N ILE A 119 18.00 -2.51 -3.04
CA ILE A 119 16.97 -2.70 -4.08
C ILE A 119 15.88 -3.65 -3.57
N VAL A 120 16.25 -4.82 -3.05
CA VAL A 120 15.29 -5.78 -2.47
C VAL A 120 14.57 -5.20 -1.26
N THR A 121 15.22 -4.34 -0.47
CA THR A 121 14.54 -3.65 0.65
C THR A 121 13.45 -2.69 0.15
N HIS A 122 13.70 -1.99 -0.94
CA HIS A 122 12.68 -1.16 -1.60
C HIS A 122 11.50 -2.02 -2.07
N GLU A 123 11.74 -3.10 -2.81
CA GLU A 123 10.68 -4.01 -3.27
C GLU A 123 9.90 -4.65 -2.10
N TYR A 124 10.60 -4.92 -1.00
CA TYR A 124 9.94 -5.40 0.20
C TYR A 124 9.02 -4.33 0.83
N GLY A 125 9.30 -3.05 0.63
CA GLY A 125 8.38 -1.95 0.94
C GLY A 125 7.05 -2.08 0.22
N HIS A 126 7.04 -2.43 -1.07
CA HIS A 126 5.81 -2.73 -1.81
C HIS A 126 5.09 -3.96 -1.24
N HIS A 127 5.82 -5.00 -0.84
CA HIS A 127 5.24 -6.17 -0.18
C HIS A 127 4.58 -5.79 1.16
N ILE A 128 5.21 -4.95 1.97
CA ILE A 128 4.60 -4.37 3.17
C ILE A 128 3.29 -3.66 2.82
N ALA A 129 3.31 -2.72 1.87
CA ALA A 129 2.14 -1.96 1.46
C ALA A 129 0.99 -2.85 0.98
N ASN A 130 1.30 -3.87 0.16
CA ASN A 130 0.33 -4.84 -0.34
C ASN A 130 -0.39 -5.60 0.79
N ASN A 131 0.25 -5.76 1.94
CA ASN A 131 -0.27 -6.45 3.12
C ASN A 131 -0.83 -5.50 4.20
N ARG A 132 -1.13 -4.24 3.84
CA ARG A 132 -1.67 -3.24 4.76
C ARG A 132 -2.99 -2.67 4.24
N ASN A 133 -3.81 -2.25 5.19
CA ASN A 133 -5.10 -1.61 4.89
C ASN A 133 -4.96 -0.09 4.97
N ASP A 134 -5.24 0.60 3.87
CA ASP A 134 -5.33 2.08 3.82
C ASP A 134 -6.71 2.56 3.33
N ALA A 135 -7.78 1.78 3.52
CA ALA A 135 -9.10 2.14 3.02
C ALA A 135 -9.45 3.63 3.26
N PRO A 136 -10.01 4.32 2.22
CA PRO A 136 -10.59 3.78 0.99
C PRO A 136 -9.62 3.58 -0.18
N TRP A 137 -8.34 3.84 -0.01
CA TRP A 137 -7.33 3.70 -1.05
C TRP A 137 -6.60 2.35 -0.96
N SER A 138 -5.87 2.01 -2.01
CA SER A 138 -4.89 0.93 -2.01
C SER A 138 -3.63 1.40 -1.28
N ALA A 139 -3.15 0.65 -0.30
CA ALA A 139 -1.88 1.00 0.35
C ALA A 139 -0.68 0.80 -0.58
N LEU A 140 -0.79 -0.08 -1.58
CA LEU A 140 0.24 -0.27 -2.60
C LEU A 140 0.46 1.02 -3.40
N ASP A 141 -0.63 1.77 -3.70
CA ASP A 141 -0.55 3.00 -4.50
C ASP A 141 -0.29 4.24 -3.63
N TYR A 142 -0.91 4.30 -2.43
CA TYR A 142 -0.91 5.50 -1.58
C TYR A 142 0.11 5.45 -0.42
N GLY A 143 0.71 4.28 -0.16
CA GLY A 143 1.44 4.01 1.08
C GLY A 143 0.51 3.59 2.22
N THR A 144 1.10 3.25 3.38
CA THR A 144 0.35 2.77 4.55
C THR A 144 -0.35 3.90 5.32
N LYS A 145 -1.35 3.56 6.10
CA LYS A 145 -2.36 4.49 6.66
C LYS A 145 -1.81 5.71 7.39
N ARG A 146 -0.89 5.54 8.32
CA ARG A 146 -0.34 6.64 9.12
C ARG A 146 0.65 7.45 8.30
N TRP A 147 1.53 6.76 7.58
CA TRP A 147 2.52 7.37 6.71
C TRP A 147 1.83 8.22 5.63
N SER A 148 0.89 7.66 4.88
CA SER A 148 0.18 8.37 3.80
C SER A 148 -0.61 9.58 4.30
N SER A 149 -1.21 9.45 5.50
CA SER A 149 -1.93 10.55 6.14
C SER A 149 -1.00 11.67 6.61
N TYR A 150 0.17 11.33 7.13
CA TYR A 150 1.18 12.31 7.57
C TYR A 150 1.79 13.02 6.37
N GLU A 151 2.19 12.28 5.35
CA GLU A 151 2.72 12.80 4.10
C GLU A 151 1.67 13.56 3.26
N ASN A 152 0.40 13.57 3.69
CA ASN A 152 -0.72 14.21 3.02
C ASN A 152 -0.91 13.72 1.57
N ILE A 153 -0.69 12.43 1.32
CA ILE A 153 -0.73 11.86 -0.03
C ILE A 153 -2.08 12.12 -0.71
N CYS A 154 -3.20 11.96 0.01
CA CYS A 154 -4.52 12.27 -0.52
C CYS A 154 -4.62 13.72 -1.02
N ALA A 155 -4.15 14.68 -0.22
CA ALA A 155 -4.19 16.11 -0.59
C ALA A 155 -3.22 16.42 -1.75
N LYS A 156 -2.03 15.83 -1.75
CA LYS A 156 -1.06 15.93 -2.85
C LYS A 156 -1.65 15.38 -4.16
N ALA A 157 -2.32 14.22 -4.10
CA ALA A 157 -2.99 13.62 -5.27
C ALA A 157 -4.15 14.49 -5.78
N ALA A 158 -4.99 15.00 -4.88
CA ALA A 158 -6.06 15.93 -5.23
C ALA A 158 -5.54 17.25 -5.83
N GLY A 159 -4.34 17.68 -5.43
CA GLY A 159 -3.64 18.86 -5.95
C GLY A 159 -2.81 18.62 -7.19
N GLY A 160 -2.68 17.37 -7.67
CA GLY A 160 -1.89 16.99 -8.84
C GLY A 160 -0.37 17.01 -8.60
N THR A 161 0.07 16.88 -7.33
CA THR A 161 1.50 16.80 -6.95
C THR A 161 1.91 15.41 -6.47
N ALA A 162 0.97 14.46 -6.44
CA ALA A 162 1.23 13.04 -6.33
C ALA A 162 0.40 12.28 -7.36
N SER A 163 0.91 11.17 -7.86
CA SER A 163 0.30 10.30 -8.88
C SER A 163 0.31 8.85 -8.37
N PRO A 164 -0.57 8.51 -7.41
CA PRO A 164 -0.57 7.19 -6.79
C PRO A 164 -0.74 6.06 -7.81
N GLY A 165 0.17 5.08 -7.80
CA GLY A 165 0.15 3.92 -8.68
C GLY A 165 0.48 4.20 -10.14
N ASP A 166 1.02 5.38 -10.49
CA ASP A 166 1.45 5.66 -11.87
C ASP A 166 2.87 5.12 -12.11
N GLU A 167 2.95 4.00 -12.81
CA GLU A 167 4.20 3.36 -13.23
C GLU A 167 4.72 3.91 -14.58
N GLY A 168 4.15 5.00 -15.07
CA GLY A 168 4.45 5.56 -16.39
C GLY A 168 5.00 6.97 -16.33
N VAL A 169 4.28 7.91 -16.96
CA VAL A 169 4.73 9.30 -17.19
C VAL A 169 4.97 10.07 -15.89
N ASN A 170 4.22 9.77 -14.85
CA ASN A 170 4.34 10.45 -13.56
C ASN A 170 5.00 9.57 -12.48
N TYR A 171 5.80 8.59 -12.87
CA TYR A 171 6.50 7.69 -11.95
C TYR A 171 7.24 8.46 -10.85
N PHE A 172 7.90 9.57 -11.20
CA PHE A 172 8.61 10.42 -10.23
C PHE A 172 7.71 11.03 -9.14
N GLN A 173 6.38 11.05 -9.36
CA GLN A 173 5.37 11.51 -8.40
C GLN A 173 4.57 10.33 -7.80
N ASN A 174 4.96 9.08 -8.05
CA ASN A 174 4.26 7.90 -7.54
C ASN A 174 4.46 7.76 -6.03
N SER A 175 3.38 7.86 -5.28
CA SER A 175 3.41 7.73 -3.81
C SER A 175 3.64 6.30 -3.32
N GLY A 176 3.32 5.29 -4.13
CA GLY A 176 3.67 3.89 -3.84
C GLY A 176 5.17 3.68 -3.82
N GLU A 177 5.87 4.24 -4.82
CA GLU A 177 7.33 4.25 -4.90
C GLU A 177 7.95 5.06 -3.74
N ALA A 178 7.36 6.22 -3.42
CA ALA A 178 7.80 7.05 -2.30
C ALA A 178 7.69 6.33 -0.95
N PHE A 179 6.65 5.52 -0.78
CA PHE A 179 6.50 4.68 0.40
C PHE A 179 7.57 3.58 0.46
N ALA A 180 7.78 2.84 -0.63
CA ALA A 180 8.78 1.79 -0.72
C ALA A 180 10.19 2.33 -0.46
N GLU A 181 10.49 3.51 -1.00
CA GLU A 181 11.75 4.22 -0.77
C GLU A 181 11.88 4.71 0.67
N SER A 182 10.79 5.20 1.29
CA SER A 182 10.78 5.55 2.72
C SER A 182 11.05 4.34 3.61
N TYR A 183 10.52 3.17 3.22
CA TYR A 183 10.77 1.91 3.91
C TYR A 183 12.24 1.48 3.79
N ARG A 184 12.86 1.65 2.62
CA ARG A 184 14.30 1.44 2.44
C ARG A 184 15.10 2.34 3.37
N VAL A 185 14.83 3.64 3.37
CA VAL A 185 15.50 4.61 4.24
C VAL A 185 15.40 4.24 5.73
N LEU A 186 14.19 3.85 6.19
CA LEU A 186 13.97 3.39 7.56
C LEU A 186 14.91 2.25 7.94
N ASN A 187 14.99 1.23 7.09
CA ASN A 187 15.79 0.04 7.39
C ASN A 187 17.29 0.30 7.30
N LEU A 188 17.76 1.11 6.33
CA LEU A 188 19.15 1.50 6.25
C LEU A 188 19.60 2.27 7.49
N GLN A 189 18.79 3.21 8.00
CA GLN A 189 19.08 3.94 9.24
C GLN A 189 19.16 2.98 10.45
N ARG A 190 18.25 2.02 10.55
CA ARG A 190 18.23 1.04 11.64
C ARG A 190 19.43 0.08 11.62
N LEU A 191 19.89 -0.26 10.44
CA LEU A 191 21.05 -1.14 10.24
C LEU A 191 22.39 -0.37 10.22
N GLU A 192 22.34 0.95 10.44
CA GLU A 192 23.51 1.84 10.39
C GLU A 192 24.27 1.73 9.06
N LEU A 193 23.55 1.48 7.97
CA LEU A 193 24.08 1.38 6.62
C LEU A 193 24.07 2.77 5.95
N PRO A 194 25.01 3.04 5.03
CA PRO A 194 24.97 4.26 4.24
C PRO A 194 23.64 4.38 3.48
N ASN A 195 23.06 5.58 3.47
CA ASN A 195 21.90 5.86 2.63
C ASN A 195 22.39 6.21 1.23
N GLY A 196 22.06 5.38 0.24
CA GLY A 196 22.52 5.49 -1.16
C GLY A 196 21.94 6.67 -1.96
N GLY A 197 21.13 7.53 -1.34
CA GLY A 197 20.48 8.65 -2.01
C GLY A 197 18.97 8.52 -2.08
N TRP A 198 18.33 9.54 -2.68
CA TRP A 198 16.88 9.61 -2.88
C TRP A 198 16.65 10.11 -4.32
N ASP A 199 16.73 9.21 -5.30
CA ASP A 199 16.81 9.59 -6.70
C ASP A 199 15.62 9.14 -7.56
N ILE A 200 14.80 8.19 -7.06
CA ILE A 200 13.74 7.57 -7.87
C ILE A 200 12.40 8.30 -7.79
N VAL A 201 12.20 9.15 -6.77
CA VAL A 201 10.97 9.93 -6.59
C VAL A 201 11.28 11.36 -6.16
N ASP A 202 10.27 12.24 -6.26
CA ASP A 202 10.40 13.66 -5.92
C ASP A 202 10.81 13.87 -4.44
N LEU A 203 11.73 14.82 -4.23
CA LEU A 203 12.24 15.16 -2.89
C LEU A 203 11.14 15.61 -1.91
N SER A 204 9.98 16.04 -2.37
CA SER A 204 8.85 16.40 -1.49
C SER A 204 8.26 15.21 -0.74
N PHE A 205 8.66 13.98 -1.09
CA PHE A 205 8.31 12.74 -0.38
C PHE A 205 9.40 12.24 0.56
N PHE A 206 10.55 12.95 0.64
CA PHE A 206 11.64 12.51 1.54
C PHE A 206 11.14 12.46 2.99
N PRO A 207 11.21 11.29 3.67
CA PRO A 207 10.60 11.13 4.97
C PRO A 207 11.40 11.84 6.07
N ASP A 208 10.73 12.61 6.91
CA ASP A 208 11.31 13.07 8.16
C ASP A 208 11.25 11.97 9.25
N ALA A 209 11.83 12.23 10.41
CA ALA A 209 11.86 11.27 11.52
C ALA A 209 10.45 10.86 11.99
N THR A 210 9.46 11.74 11.85
CA THR A 210 8.05 11.44 12.20
C THR A 210 7.44 10.50 11.18
N ALA A 211 7.64 10.76 9.89
CA ALA A 211 7.19 9.88 8.81
C ALA A 211 7.75 8.47 8.98
N LEU A 212 9.06 8.33 9.26
CA LEU A 212 9.70 7.03 9.51
C LEU A 212 9.14 6.32 10.74
N THR A 213 8.88 7.05 11.84
CA THR A 213 8.25 6.47 13.03
C THR A 213 6.84 5.95 12.74
N LEU A 214 6.02 6.71 12.00
CA LEU A 214 4.67 6.32 11.64
C LEU A 214 4.64 5.16 10.65
N LEU A 215 5.62 5.10 9.75
CA LEU A 215 5.83 3.97 8.86
C LEU A 215 6.16 2.71 9.66
N GLU A 216 7.11 2.76 10.59
CA GLU A 216 7.45 1.64 11.47
C GLU A 216 6.25 1.18 12.29
N GLU A 217 5.43 2.12 12.81
CA GLU A 217 4.18 1.80 13.49
C GLU A 217 3.17 1.09 12.59
N ASP A 218 3.04 1.52 11.32
CA ASP A 218 2.17 0.85 10.35
C ASP A 218 2.62 -0.56 10.00
N VAL A 219 3.93 -0.82 10.00
CA VAL A 219 4.47 -2.17 9.80
C VAL A 219 4.24 -3.07 10.99
N THR A 220 4.56 -2.60 12.19
CA THR A 220 4.55 -3.41 13.42
C THR A 220 3.19 -3.47 14.12
N THR A 221 2.37 -2.44 13.95
CA THR A 221 1.02 -2.30 14.53
C THR A 221 0.05 -1.76 13.48
N PRO A 222 -0.34 -2.58 12.49
CA PRO A 222 -1.15 -2.14 11.35
C PRO A 222 -2.47 -1.52 11.76
N TRP A 223 -2.91 -0.51 11.02
CA TRP A 223 -4.25 0.03 11.16
C TRP A 223 -5.29 -1.00 10.74
N THR A 224 -6.24 -1.29 11.64
CA THR A 224 -7.23 -2.37 11.46
C THR A 224 -8.58 -1.89 10.95
N GLY A 225 -8.77 -0.58 10.86
CA GLY A 225 -10.02 -0.02 10.34
C GLY A 225 -10.54 1.19 11.13
N PRO A 226 -11.68 1.75 10.71
CA PRO A 226 -12.22 2.97 11.29
C PRO A 226 -12.72 2.78 12.72
N THR A 227 -12.55 3.82 13.52
CA THR A 227 -13.02 3.87 14.90
C THR A 227 -14.48 4.30 14.96
N ALA A 228 -15.34 3.52 15.63
CA ALA A 228 -16.74 3.83 15.85
C ALA A 228 -16.97 4.49 17.22
N SER A 229 -17.82 5.51 17.24
CA SER A 229 -18.25 6.21 18.47
C SER A 229 -19.70 6.68 18.41
N LYS A 230 -20.27 7.04 19.57
CA LYS A 230 -21.64 7.56 19.65
C LYS A 230 -21.65 8.91 20.37
N LEU A 231 -22.07 9.95 19.67
CA LEU A 231 -22.31 11.28 20.23
C LEU A 231 -23.77 11.36 20.65
N ARG A 232 -24.04 11.61 21.95
CA ARG A 232 -25.39 11.70 22.47
C ARG A 232 -25.66 13.08 23.05
N SER A 233 -26.85 13.63 22.77
CA SER A 233 -27.32 14.90 23.34
C SER A 233 -28.84 15.01 23.22
N SER A 234 -29.37 16.11 23.66
CA SER A 234 -30.81 16.41 23.56
C SER A 234 -31.08 17.87 23.24
N PHE A 235 -32.26 18.15 22.71
CA PHE A 235 -32.80 19.46 22.53
C PHE A 235 -33.94 19.78 23.51
N GLY A 236 -33.70 20.77 24.36
CA GLY A 236 -34.73 21.50 25.09
C GLY A 236 -35.15 22.74 24.27
N MET A 237 -34.63 23.92 24.62
CA MET A 237 -34.95 25.19 23.91
C MET A 237 -33.99 25.51 22.76
N GLY A 238 -32.74 25.09 22.82
CA GLY A 238 -31.73 25.34 21.78
C GLY A 238 -32.06 24.64 20.46
N VAL A 239 -31.50 25.15 19.36
CA VAL A 239 -31.74 24.64 17.99
C VAL A 239 -30.51 23.95 17.35
N VAL A 240 -29.32 24.09 17.94
CA VAL A 240 -28.07 23.51 17.43
C VAL A 240 -27.28 22.89 18.56
N ARG A 241 -26.65 21.72 18.28
CA ARG A 241 -25.59 21.12 19.10
C ARG A 241 -24.36 20.93 18.21
N THR A 242 -23.20 21.29 18.74
CA THR A 242 -21.94 21.26 18.01
C THR A 242 -20.98 20.25 18.63
N PHE A 243 -20.32 19.48 17.79
CA PHE A 243 -19.31 18.48 18.15
C PHE A 243 -18.06 18.73 17.32
N SER A 244 -16.90 18.65 17.96
CA SER A 244 -15.61 18.60 17.25
C SER A 244 -15.29 17.16 16.88
N VAL A 245 -14.98 16.91 15.62
CA VAL A 245 -14.50 15.61 15.11
C VAL A 245 -13.04 15.78 14.76
N LYS A 246 -12.17 15.18 15.59
CA LYS A 246 -10.72 15.17 15.38
C LYS A 246 -10.27 13.83 14.84
N THR A 247 -9.32 13.85 13.92
CA THR A 247 -8.63 12.67 13.39
C THR A 247 -7.19 13.01 13.00
N GLN A 248 -6.31 12.04 13.06
CA GLN A 248 -4.95 12.15 12.56
C GLN A 248 -4.80 11.48 11.19
N LEU A 249 -5.83 10.73 10.77
CA LEU A 249 -5.78 9.89 9.59
C LEU A 249 -6.73 10.41 8.51
N ASP A 250 -6.31 10.28 7.27
CA ASP A 250 -7.15 10.45 6.09
C ASP A 250 -8.06 9.23 5.90
N GLY A 251 -9.17 9.40 5.18
CA GLY A 251 -10.08 8.29 4.90
C GLY A 251 -11.56 8.64 5.09
N SER A 252 -12.41 7.63 5.20
CA SER A 252 -13.86 7.80 5.21
C SER A 252 -14.39 8.15 6.59
N LEU A 253 -15.12 9.27 6.67
CA LEU A 253 -15.94 9.65 7.81
C LEU A 253 -17.41 9.37 7.49
N THR A 254 -18.09 8.66 8.38
CA THR A 254 -19.54 8.46 8.30
C THR A 254 -20.20 8.94 9.59
N ALA A 255 -21.24 9.75 9.47
CA ALA A 255 -22.08 10.17 10.59
C ALA A 255 -23.54 9.88 10.29
N ARG A 256 -24.22 9.13 11.14
CA ARG A 256 -25.66 8.80 11.01
C ARG A 256 -26.42 9.29 12.23
N LEU A 257 -27.40 10.14 12.00
CA LEU A 257 -28.28 10.67 13.03
C LEU A 257 -29.45 9.70 13.30
N VAL A 258 -29.68 9.43 14.58
CA VAL A 258 -30.87 8.76 15.09
C VAL A 258 -31.59 9.73 16.01
N SER A 259 -32.82 10.13 15.62
CA SER A 259 -33.68 11.07 16.34
C SER A 259 -35.04 10.45 16.66
N PRO A 260 -35.80 10.99 17.65
CA PRO A 260 -37.14 10.54 17.93
C PRO A 260 -38.08 10.71 16.73
N THR A 261 -39.05 9.83 16.59
CA THR A 261 -40.03 9.84 15.47
C THR A 261 -40.81 11.13 15.32
N LYS A 262 -41.07 11.83 16.44
CA LYS A 262 -41.83 13.10 16.47
C LYS A 262 -40.95 14.36 16.32
N SER A 263 -39.66 14.20 16.01
CA SER A 263 -38.73 15.31 15.83
C SER A 263 -38.05 15.23 14.47
N LYS A 264 -37.84 16.41 13.87
CA LYS A 264 -37.04 16.52 12.64
C LYS A 264 -35.72 17.21 12.98
N MET A 265 -34.64 16.51 12.69
CA MET A 265 -33.25 16.95 12.92
C MET A 265 -32.40 16.59 11.71
N ARG A 266 -31.30 17.32 11.52
CA ARG A 266 -30.31 17.01 10.47
C ARG A 266 -28.91 17.26 10.97
N LEU A 267 -27.95 16.62 10.31
CA LEU A 267 -26.52 16.87 10.44
C LEU A 267 -26.09 17.95 9.46
N ALA A 268 -25.11 18.74 9.87
CA ALA A 268 -24.35 19.64 9.00
C ALA A 268 -22.87 19.51 9.35
N LEU A 269 -22.04 19.16 8.37
CA LEU A 269 -20.60 19.05 8.50
C LEU A 269 -19.94 20.31 7.97
N TYR A 270 -18.98 20.83 8.73
CA TYR A 270 -18.22 22.02 8.39
C TYR A 270 -16.73 21.70 8.42
N ASN A 271 -16.00 22.24 7.45
CA ASN A 271 -14.55 22.31 7.43
C ASN A 271 -14.15 23.79 7.52
N GLN A 272 -13.37 24.16 8.53
CA GLN A 272 -12.89 25.54 8.75
C GLN A 272 -14.00 26.61 8.65
N GLY A 273 -15.18 26.31 9.19
CA GLY A 273 -16.34 27.21 9.17
C GLY A 273 -17.18 27.15 7.89
N THR A 274 -16.70 26.54 6.82
CA THR A 274 -17.44 26.34 5.57
C THR A 274 -18.30 25.09 5.65
N LEU A 275 -19.58 25.20 5.28
CA LEU A 275 -20.49 24.05 5.19
C LEU A 275 -20.06 23.13 4.05
N VAL A 276 -19.82 21.85 4.36
CA VAL A 276 -19.44 20.81 3.38
C VAL A 276 -20.63 19.97 2.97
N LEU A 277 -21.37 19.41 3.94
CA LEU A 277 -22.48 18.48 3.69
C LEU A 277 -23.61 18.70 4.71
N ARG A 278 -24.85 18.39 4.28
CA ARG A 278 -26.04 18.30 5.13
C ARG A 278 -26.83 17.03 4.85
N GLY A 279 -27.44 16.45 5.89
CA GLY A 279 -28.31 15.28 5.75
C GLY A 279 -28.62 14.61 7.09
N THR A 280 -29.31 13.49 7.06
CA THR A 280 -29.47 12.60 8.23
C THR A 280 -28.35 11.55 8.29
N THR A 281 -27.70 11.33 7.14
CA THR A 281 -26.46 10.57 7.02
C THR A 281 -25.48 11.40 6.21
N ILE A 282 -24.27 11.53 6.70
CA ILE A 282 -23.14 12.17 6.04
C ILE A 282 -22.09 11.10 5.76
N ARG A 283 -21.57 11.09 4.53
CA ARG A 283 -20.35 10.37 4.15
C ARG A 283 -19.41 11.42 3.56
N TYR A 284 -18.22 11.51 4.13
CA TYR A 284 -17.22 12.50 3.74
C TYR A 284 -15.84 11.83 3.71
N GLN A 285 -15.05 12.17 2.73
CA GLN A 285 -13.67 11.71 2.64
C GLN A 285 -12.76 12.78 3.22
N ILE A 286 -12.12 12.47 4.32
CA ILE A 286 -11.09 13.30 4.95
C ILE A 286 -9.82 13.16 4.12
N CYS A 287 -9.26 14.29 3.73
CA CYS A 287 -8.09 14.38 2.87
C CYS A 287 -7.24 15.58 3.30
N GLY A 288 -6.42 15.40 4.34
CA GLY A 288 -5.60 16.45 4.95
C GLY A 288 -6.27 17.19 6.11
N GLU A 289 -7.60 17.16 6.24
CA GLU A 289 -8.27 17.83 7.35
C GLU A 289 -8.08 17.06 8.66
N ARG A 290 -7.74 17.78 9.73
CA ARG A 290 -7.49 17.15 11.06
C ARG A 290 -8.58 17.49 12.07
N THR A 291 -9.42 18.49 11.80
CA THR A 291 -10.54 18.87 12.67
C THR A 291 -11.72 19.34 11.83
N LEU A 292 -12.84 18.64 12.00
CA LEU A 292 -14.12 18.98 11.40
C LEU A 292 -15.13 19.36 12.49
N THR A 293 -16.10 20.20 12.14
CA THR A 293 -17.20 20.55 13.04
C THR A 293 -18.49 19.89 12.56
N LEU A 294 -19.05 19.00 13.38
CA LEU A 294 -20.35 18.38 13.13
C LEU A 294 -21.42 19.05 13.97
N LYS A 295 -22.43 19.62 13.30
CA LYS A 295 -23.60 20.22 13.97
C LYS A 295 -24.80 19.31 13.78
N VAL A 296 -25.60 19.19 14.84
CA VAL A 296 -26.97 18.67 14.78
C VAL A 296 -27.89 19.84 14.87
N GLU A 297 -28.70 20.05 13.84
CA GLU A 297 -29.67 21.16 13.75
C GLU A 297 -31.09 20.60 13.96
N ARG A 298 -31.83 21.19 14.90
CA ARG A 298 -33.24 20.87 15.13
C ARG A 298 -34.10 21.69 14.17
N ILE A 299 -34.91 21.02 13.37
CA ILE A 299 -35.87 21.63 12.46
C ILE A 299 -37.22 21.76 13.18
N SER A 300 -37.66 20.68 13.86
CA SER A 300 -38.91 20.65 14.65
C SER A 300 -38.87 19.56 15.71
N GLY A 301 -39.79 19.63 16.68
CA GLY A 301 -39.83 18.69 17.80
C GLY A 301 -38.72 18.88 18.83
N ARG A 302 -38.66 18.01 19.83
CA ARG A 302 -37.65 18.00 20.91
C ARG A 302 -37.26 16.58 21.24
N GLY A 303 -36.23 16.42 22.09
CA GLY A 303 -35.85 15.12 22.63
C GLY A 303 -34.40 14.77 22.42
N ALA A 304 -34.03 13.56 22.88
CA ALA A 304 -32.69 13.02 22.79
C ALA A 304 -32.41 12.52 21.36
N PHE A 305 -31.15 12.64 20.96
CA PHE A 305 -30.66 12.09 19.70
C PHE A 305 -29.29 11.40 19.91
N THR A 306 -28.95 10.56 18.98
CA THR A 306 -27.62 9.93 18.91
C THR A 306 -27.06 10.12 17.50
N VAL A 307 -25.79 10.46 17.41
CA VAL A 307 -25.03 10.38 16.15
C VAL A 307 -24.09 9.19 16.25
N ASN A 308 -24.28 8.19 15.43
CA ASN A 308 -23.30 7.12 15.22
C ASN A 308 -22.24 7.67 14.27
N LEU A 309 -21.01 7.76 14.78
CA LEU A 309 -19.86 8.31 14.07
C LEU A 309 -18.84 7.20 13.85
N SER A 310 -18.35 7.10 12.61
CA SER A 310 -17.21 6.28 12.23
C SER A 310 -16.19 7.17 11.55
N LYS A 311 -14.93 7.07 11.93
CA LYS A 311 -13.82 7.87 11.38
C LYS A 311 -12.56 7.03 11.28
N PRO A 312 -11.63 7.35 10.34
CA PRO A 312 -10.36 6.66 10.22
C PRO A 312 -9.49 6.82 11.45
#